data_c436b196e9fa4ac4c47795f514ad9f16
#
_entry.id   c436b196e9fa4ac4c47795f514ad9f16
#
_cell.length_a   1.000
_cell.length_b   1.000
_cell.length_c   1.000
_cell.angle_alpha   90.00
_cell.angle_beta   90.00
_cell.angle_gamma   90.00
#
_symmetry.space_group_name_H-M   'P 1'
#
loop_
_entity.id
_entity.type
_entity.pdbx_description
1 polymer ?
#
loop_
_entity_poly.entity_id
_entity_poly.type
_entity_poly.pdbx_seq_one_letter_code
_entity_poly.pdbx_strand_id
1 'polypeptide(L)'
;MKKSWLLAKRDLNSLFLNSTIAPIILIIIYLASGFFFYSYFIIARVANLAGYIPNMIIILALTISIITARAFIEEKRNNTLELLFTSPLTDAQIYFGKFLAYNIFSIIMIAPVFVYTGILFIVGKPDVLPLIFTLIAYILLTVLFTTFSLLISYIASNQAVAAVVSFLVLLLLSLVDWIKNMVNLPFFKNLISMVSYSEHLSNLSKGLLDLNALLYFVLFIGVLIYINITLIESKK
;
A
#
# COMPACT_ATOMS: atom_id res chain seq x y z
N MET A 1 -2.17 6.36 -22.18
CA MET A 1 -1.93 7.21 -21.00
C MET A 1 -3.05 8.23 -20.73
N LYS A 2 -3.49 9.09 -21.70
CA LYS A 2 -4.58 10.06 -21.45
C LYS A 2 -5.89 9.42 -20.95
N LYS A 3 -6.28 8.28 -21.52
CA LYS A 3 -7.53 7.58 -21.15
C LYS A 3 -7.47 6.98 -19.73
N SER A 4 -6.35 6.35 -19.34
CA SER A 4 -6.17 5.83 -17.97
C SER A 4 -6.18 6.94 -16.93
N TRP A 5 -5.62 8.12 -17.26
CA TRP A 5 -5.65 9.28 -16.37
C TRP A 5 -7.07 9.85 -16.20
N LEU A 6 -7.88 9.86 -17.26
CA LEU A 6 -9.28 10.30 -17.13
C LEU A 6 -10.08 9.37 -16.22
N LEU A 7 -9.87 8.05 -16.34
CA LEU A 7 -10.46 7.07 -15.43
C LEU A 7 -9.98 7.28 -13.99
N ALA A 8 -8.67 7.46 -13.80
CA ALA A 8 -8.10 7.72 -12.48
C ALA A 8 -8.69 8.99 -11.83
N LYS A 9 -8.85 10.07 -12.60
CA LYS A 9 -9.47 11.30 -12.11
C LYS A 9 -10.94 11.11 -11.71
N ARG A 10 -11.69 10.33 -12.49
CA ARG A 10 -13.08 9.98 -12.17
C ARG A 10 -13.15 9.23 -10.82
N ASP A 11 -12.31 8.21 -10.66
CA ASP A 11 -12.31 7.38 -9.46
C ASP A 11 -11.81 8.15 -8.23
N LEU A 12 -10.79 9.00 -8.38
CA LEU A 12 -10.35 9.92 -7.33
C LEU A 12 -11.47 10.88 -6.90
N ASN A 13 -12.14 11.50 -7.86
CA ASN A 13 -13.27 12.38 -7.55
C ASN A 13 -14.39 11.60 -6.83
N SER A 14 -14.68 10.38 -7.24
CA SER A 14 -15.64 9.51 -6.55
C SER A 14 -15.23 9.24 -5.11
N LEU A 15 -13.94 8.97 -4.86
CA LEU A 15 -13.42 8.73 -3.51
C LEU A 15 -13.55 9.97 -2.60
N PHE A 16 -13.26 11.16 -3.11
CA PHE A 16 -13.29 12.38 -2.30
C PHE A 16 -14.67 13.01 -2.16
N LEU A 17 -15.47 13.02 -3.25
CA LEU A 17 -16.74 13.75 -3.29
C LEU A 17 -17.96 12.89 -2.98
N ASN A 18 -17.94 11.61 -3.42
CA ASN A 18 -19.12 10.74 -3.31
C ASN A 18 -18.98 9.68 -2.20
N SER A 19 -17.86 9.64 -1.49
CA SER A 19 -17.60 8.67 -0.43
C SER A 19 -17.52 9.32 0.92
N THR A 20 -18.41 8.96 1.83
CA THR A 20 -18.31 9.34 3.25
C THR A 20 -17.18 8.58 3.96
N ILE A 21 -16.85 7.37 3.50
CA ILE A 21 -15.86 6.49 4.13
C ILE A 21 -14.44 7.02 3.94
N ALA A 22 -14.10 7.57 2.77
CA ALA A 22 -12.75 8.00 2.47
C ALA A 22 -12.25 9.15 3.39
N PRO A 23 -12.99 10.23 3.64
CA PRO A 23 -12.60 11.26 4.60
C PRO A 23 -12.47 10.72 6.03
N ILE A 24 -13.37 9.83 6.45
CA ILE A 24 -13.30 9.21 7.79
C ILE A 24 -12.01 8.42 7.95
N ILE A 25 -11.63 7.63 6.95
CA ILE A 25 -10.39 6.86 6.98
C ILE A 25 -9.17 7.79 7.01
N LEU A 26 -9.17 8.90 6.27
CA LEU A 26 -8.09 9.89 6.32
C LEU A 26 -7.94 10.48 7.73
N ILE A 27 -9.03 10.82 8.39
CA ILE A 27 -9.01 11.32 9.77
C ILE A 27 -8.43 10.26 10.72
N ILE A 28 -8.90 9.02 10.62
CA ILE A 28 -8.44 7.92 11.50
C ILE A 28 -6.94 7.66 11.30
N ILE A 29 -6.47 7.54 10.06
CA ILE A 29 -5.06 7.27 9.81
C ILE A 29 -4.17 8.44 10.20
N TYR A 30 -4.64 9.69 10.06
CA TYR A 30 -3.88 10.88 10.46
C TYR A 30 -3.79 10.99 11.98
N LEU A 31 -4.87 10.71 12.72
CA LEU A 31 -4.85 10.67 14.19
C LEU A 31 -3.93 9.55 14.70
N ALA A 32 -4.05 8.34 14.15
CA ALA A 32 -3.18 7.23 14.51
C ALA A 32 -1.71 7.52 14.19
N SER A 33 -1.44 8.09 13.02
CA SER A 33 -0.12 8.51 12.57
C SER A 33 0.51 9.52 13.54
N GLY A 34 -0.26 10.56 13.93
CA GLY A 34 0.20 11.56 14.91
C GLY A 34 0.47 10.96 16.28
N PHE A 35 -0.40 10.05 16.73
CA PHE A 35 -0.23 9.36 18.01
C PHE A 35 1.06 8.51 18.03
N PHE A 36 1.29 7.69 17.01
CA PHE A 36 2.50 6.85 16.95
C PHE A 36 3.77 7.67 16.75
N PHE A 37 3.72 8.73 15.95
CA PHE A 37 4.85 9.64 15.81
C PHE A 37 5.20 10.31 17.16
N TYR A 38 4.19 10.86 17.83
CA TYR A 38 4.37 11.50 19.14
C TYR A 38 4.93 10.49 20.18
N SER A 39 4.31 9.31 20.28
CA SER A 39 4.72 8.29 21.23
C SER A 39 6.16 7.84 20.98
N TYR A 40 6.52 7.59 19.73
CA TYR A 40 7.87 7.16 19.37
C TYR A 40 8.89 8.27 19.59
N PHE A 41 8.61 9.48 19.13
CA PHE A 41 9.52 10.62 19.23
C PHE A 41 9.80 11.01 20.69
N ILE A 42 8.77 11.07 21.52
CA ILE A 42 8.91 11.43 22.96
C ILE A 42 9.61 10.32 23.77
N ILE A 43 9.26 9.05 23.50
CA ILE A 43 9.78 7.91 24.28
C ILE A 43 11.22 7.58 23.86
N ALA A 44 11.45 7.41 22.56
CA ALA A 44 12.75 6.99 22.05
C ALA A 44 13.78 8.13 22.02
N ARG A 45 13.34 9.38 21.96
CA ARG A 45 14.19 10.59 21.81
C ARG A 45 15.18 10.49 20.65
N VAL A 46 14.83 9.78 19.61
CA VAL A 46 15.67 9.55 18.43
C VAL A 46 15.04 10.20 17.21
N ALA A 47 15.81 11.04 16.52
CA ALA A 47 15.36 11.77 15.35
C ALA A 47 15.38 10.87 14.09
N ASN A 48 14.61 9.78 14.09
CA ASN A 48 14.42 8.91 12.92
C ASN A 48 12.97 8.39 12.81
N LEU A 49 12.62 7.81 11.65
CA LEU A 49 11.33 7.22 11.39
C LEU A 49 11.33 5.68 11.52
N ALA A 50 12.46 5.07 11.86
CA ALA A 50 12.62 3.61 11.82
C ALA A 50 11.65 2.88 12.77
N GLY A 51 11.33 3.46 13.92
CA GLY A 51 10.36 2.85 14.85
C GLY A 51 8.91 3.27 14.61
N TYR A 52 8.68 4.35 13.86
CA TYR A 52 7.34 4.80 13.50
C TYR A 52 6.67 3.86 12.47
N ILE A 53 7.40 3.51 11.39
CA ILE A 53 6.84 2.74 10.28
C ILE A 53 6.29 1.37 10.69
N PRO A 54 7.03 0.52 11.45
CA PRO A 54 6.51 -0.79 11.87
C PRO A 54 5.18 -0.71 12.62
N ASN A 55 4.98 0.31 13.44
CA ASN A 55 3.73 0.51 14.17
C ASN A 55 2.57 0.92 13.25
N MET A 56 2.87 1.60 12.15
CA MET A 56 1.86 2.05 11.18
C MET A 56 1.46 0.99 10.16
N ILE A 57 2.26 -0.07 9.96
CA ILE A 57 2.03 -1.07 8.90
C ILE A 57 0.65 -1.73 8.99
N ILE A 58 0.23 -2.14 10.19
CA ILE A 58 -1.05 -2.82 10.39
C ILE A 58 -2.23 -1.87 10.12
N ILE A 59 -2.12 -0.62 10.57
CA ILE A 59 -3.15 0.40 10.34
C ILE A 59 -3.22 0.75 8.85
N LEU A 60 -2.08 0.86 8.21
CA LEU A 60 -1.98 1.10 6.78
C LEU A 60 -2.60 -0.06 5.98
N ALA A 61 -2.30 -1.31 6.33
CA ALA A 61 -2.89 -2.48 5.72
C ALA A 61 -4.42 -2.49 5.84
N LEU A 62 -4.95 -2.19 7.03
CA LEU A 62 -6.38 -2.13 7.28
C LEU A 62 -7.04 -1.02 6.45
N THR A 63 -6.50 0.18 6.49
CA THR A 63 -7.09 1.35 5.82
C THR A 63 -7.02 1.23 4.30
N ILE A 64 -5.91 0.74 3.73
CA ILE A 64 -5.78 0.45 2.31
C ILE A 64 -6.81 -0.61 1.89
N SER A 65 -6.94 -1.69 2.66
CA SER A 65 -7.89 -2.77 2.35
C SER A 65 -9.33 -2.27 2.27
N ILE A 66 -9.75 -1.39 3.18
CA ILE A 66 -11.11 -0.84 3.19
C ILE A 66 -11.35 0.07 1.99
N ILE A 67 -10.39 0.94 1.66
CA ILE A 67 -10.53 1.87 0.52
C ILE A 67 -10.51 1.14 -0.82
N THR A 68 -9.56 0.24 -1.01
CA THR A 68 -9.41 -0.48 -2.29
C THR A 68 -10.48 -1.52 -2.51
N ALA A 69 -11.13 -2.04 -1.45
CA ALA A 69 -12.21 -3.00 -1.55
C ALA A 69 -13.34 -2.55 -2.49
N ARG A 70 -13.59 -1.26 -2.62
CA ARG A 70 -14.63 -0.70 -3.47
C ARG A 70 -14.22 -0.54 -4.95
N ALA A 71 -12.93 -0.67 -5.29
CA ALA A 71 -12.37 -0.32 -6.59
C ALA A 71 -13.08 -0.94 -7.79
N PHE A 72 -13.37 -2.23 -7.75
CA PHE A 72 -14.11 -2.96 -8.77
C PHE A 72 -15.52 -3.32 -8.34
N ILE A 73 -15.75 -3.48 -7.05
CA ILE A 73 -17.04 -3.94 -6.52
C ILE A 73 -18.13 -2.88 -6.67
N GLU A 74 -17.79 -1.60 -6.59
CA GLU A 74 -18.74 -0.52 -6.81
C GLU A 74 -19.32 -0.57 -8.24
N GLU A 75 -18.47 -0.85 -9.24
CA GLU A 75 -18.89 -1.01 -10.62
C GLU A 75 -19.68 -2.31 -10.85
N LYS A 76 -19.27 -3.42 -10.19
CA LYS A 76 -20.06 -4.67 -10.19
C LYS A 76 -21.46 -4.44 -9.62
N ARG A 77 -21.56 -3.77 -8.47
CA ARG A 77 -22.85 -3.50 -7.80
C ARG A 77 -23.77 -2.60 -8.60
N ASN A 78 -23.20 -1.64 -9.33
CA ASN A 78 -23.95 -0.70 -10.15
C ASN A 78 -24.23 -1.22 -11.58
N ASN A 79 -23.83 -2.47 -11.90
CA ASN A 79 -23.91 -3.07 -13.24
C ASN A 79 -23.20 -2.23 -14.33
N THR A 80 -22.19 -1.46 -13.93
CA THR A 80 -21.41 -0.61 -14.86
C THR A 80 -20.09 -1.25 -15.27
N LEU A 81 -19.75 -2.41 -14.73
CA LEU A 81 -18.52 -3.12 -15.07
C LEU A 81 -18.51 -3.56 -16.54
N GLU A 82 -19.66 -4.06 -17.05
CA GLU A 82 -19.80 -4.45 -18.46
C GLU A 82 -19.67 -3.24 -19.39
N LEU A 83 -20.21 -2.09 -19.00
CA LEU A 83 -20.06 -0.84 -19.75
C LEU A 83 -18.59 -0.39 -19.79
N LEU A 84 -17.83 -0.64 -18.72
CA LEU A 84 -16.40 -0.35 -18.68
C LEU A 84 -15.62 -1.25 -19.65
N PHE A 85 -15.97 -2.54 -19.74
CA PHE A 85 -15.32 -3.50 -20.63
C PHE A 85 -15.71 -3.32 -22.11
N THR A 86 -16.90 -2.81 -22.40
CA THR A 86 -17.33 -2.46 -23.76
C THR A 86 -16.87 -1.08 -24.21
N SER A 87 -16.30 -0.29 -23.31
CA SER A 87 -15.73 1.02 -23.63
C SER A 87 -14.47 0.88 -24.52
N PRO A 88 -14.08 1.92 -25.27
CA PRO A 88 -12.88 1.89 -26.13
C PRO A 88 -11.58 2.00 -25.30
N LEU A 89 -11.51 1.26 -24.20
CA LEU A 89 -10.35 1.14 -23.30
C LEU A 89 -9.80 -0.29 -23.40
N THR A 90 -8.47 -0.42 -23.36
CA THR A 90 -7.84 -1.73 -23.17
C THR A 90 -7.90 -2.13 -21.69
N ASP A 91 -7.86 -3.44 -21.41
CA ASP A 91 -7.92 -3.98 -20.05
C ASP A 91 -6.76 -3.43 -19.18
N ALA A 92 -5.57 -3.31 -19.78
CA ALA A 92 -4.45 -2.64 -19.14
C ALA A 92 -4.75 -1.15 -18.82
N GLN A 93 -5.43 -0.42 -19.69
CA GLN A 93 -5.81 0.98 -19.43
C GLN A 93 -6.82 1.11 -18.29
N ILE A 94 -7.74 0.17 -18.20
CA ILE A 94 -8.72 0.09 -17.10
C ILE A 94 -7.98 -0.15 -15.77
N TYR A 95 -7.12 -1.17 -15.75
CA TYR A 95 -6.32 -1.47 -14.57
C TYR A 95 -5.46 -0.28 -14.14
N PHE A 96 -4.66 0.28 -15.05
CA PHE A 96 -3.80 1.42 -14.74
C PHE A 96 -4.56 2.67 -14.30
N GLY A 97 -5.79 2.87 -14.77
CA GLY A 97 -6.66 3.95 -14.29
C GLY A 97 -6.97 3.77 -12.80
N LYS A 98 -7.41 2.58 -12.40
CA LYS A 98 -7.69 2.26 -10.99
C LYS A 98 -6.42 2.23 -10.16
N PHE A 99 -5.36 1.61 -10.66
CA PHE A 99 -4.04 1.59 -9.99
C PHE A 99 -3.56 3.00 -9.63
N LEU A 100 -3.62 3.95 -10.57
CA LEU A 100 -3.23 5.33 -10.32
C LEU A 100 -4.14 6.01 -9.30
N ALA A 101 -5.46 5.86 -9.43
CA ALA A 101 -6.40 6.49 -8.50
C ALA A 101 -6.17 6.05 -7.06
N TYR A 102 -6.12 4.74 -6.82
CA TYR A 102 -6.00 4.20 -5.48
C TYR A 102 -4.60 4.39 -4.90
N ASN A 103 -3.54 4.36 -5.72
CA ASN A 103 -2.19 4.69 -5.24
C ASN A 103 -2.05 6.17 -4.89
N ILE A 104 -2.59 7.10 -5.67
CA ILE A 104 -2.58 8.53 -5.33
C ILE A 104 -3.31 8.75 -4.00
N PHE A 105 -4.47 8.13 -3.81
CA PHE A 105 -5.20 8.22 -2.54
C PHE A 105 -4.39 7.62 -1.38
N SER A 106 -3.75 6.47 -1.57
CA SER A 106 -2.91 5.83 -0.54
C SER A 106 -1.66 6.67 -0.20
N ILE A 107 -1.08 7.37 -1.17
CA ILE A 107 0.02 8.32 -0.92
C ILE A 107 -0.48 9.51 -0.09
N ILE A 108 -1.70 10.00 -0.33
CA ILE A 108 -2.31 11.04 0.51
C ILE A 108 -2.52 10.53 1.94
N MET A 109 -2.89 9.26 2.12
CA MET A 109 -3.02 8.65 3.46
C MET A 109 -1.72 8.68 4.27
N ILE A 110 -0.57 8.52 3.62
CA ILE A 110 0.75 8.56 4.28
C ILE A 110 1.38 9.96 4.29
N ALA A 111 0.71 10.98 3.75
CA ALA A 111 1.23 12.36 3.66
C ALA A 111 1.73 12.96 4.99
N PRO A 112 1.14 12.67 6.18
CA PRO A 112 1.66 13.18 7.45
C PRO A 112 3.13 12.84 7.71
N VAL A 113 3.64 11.75 7.16
CA VAL A 113 5.06 11.34 7.32
C VAL A 113 6.02 12.40 6.78
N PHE A 114 5.65 13.08 5.70
CA PHE A 114 6.47 14.18 5.16
C PHE A 114 6.51 15.39 6.11
N VAL A 115 5.40 15.66 6.80
CA VAL A 115 5.36 16.71 7.84
C VAL A 115 6.24 16.31 9.02
N TYR A 116 6.17 15.05 9.46
CA TYR A 116 7.01 14.54 10.56
C TYR A 116 8.48 14.59 10.20
N THR A 117 8.82 14.30 8.96
CA THR A 117 10.19 14.48 8.45
C THR A 117 10.67 15.92 8.63
N GLY A 118 9.84 16.92 8.27
CA GLY A 118 10.14 18.32 8.48
C GLY A 118 10.34 18.67 9.98
N ILE A 119 9.50 18.12 10.85
CA ILE A 119 9.61 18.31 12.31
C ILE A 119 10.94 17.75 12.83
N LEU A 120 11.37 16.56 12.35
CA LEU A 120 12.63 15.96 12.75
C LEU A 120 13.84 16.86 12.41
N PHE A 121 13.82 17.58 11.29
CA PHE A 121 14.88 18.54 10.93
C PHE A 121 14.88 19.79 11.81
N ILE A 122 13.72 20.21 12.33
CA ILE A 122 13.60 21.38 13.22
C ILE A 122 14.08 21.06 14.63
N VAL A 123 13.72 19.86 15.14
CA VAL A 123 13.93 19.49 16.55
C VAL A 123 15.24 18.74 16.76
N GLY A 124 15.78 18.10 15.70
CA GLY A 124 16.98 17.25 15.80
C GLY A 124 17.91 17.41 14.60
N LYS A 125 18.88 16.54 14.52
CA LYS A 125 19.79 16.39 13.37
C LYS A 125 19.63 14.95 12.85
N PRO A 126 18.55 14.66 12.07
CA PRO A 126 18.37 13.32 11.53
C PRO A 126 19.42 13.01 10.46
N ASP A 127 19.82 11.75 10.41
CA ASP A 127 20.63 11.25 9.29
C ASP A 127 19.80 11.26 8.00
N VAL A 128 20.20 12.06 7.03
CA VAL A 128 19.43 12.32 5.81
C VAL A 128 19.27 11.06 4.95
N LEU A 129 20.33 10.27 4.78
CA LEU A 129 20.29 9.07 3.96
C LEU A 129 19.29 8.01 4.48
N PRO A 130 19.38 7.56 5.73
CA PRO A 130 18.40 6.63 6.29
C PRO A 130 16.97 7.14 6.17
N LEU A 131 16.77 8.43 6.37
CA LEU A 131 15.44 9.05 6.33
C LEU A 131 14.83 9.02 4.92
N ILE A 132 15.60 9.38 3.87
CA ILE A 132 15.14 9.33 2.48
C ILE A 132 14.81 7.90 2.07
N PHE A 133 15.68 6.93 2.37
CA PHE A 133 15.42 5.52 2.03
C PHE A 133 14.24 4.94 2.80
N THR A 134 14.04 5.36 4.05
CA THR A 134 12.86 4.99 4.83
C THR A 134 11.58 5.50 4.18
N LEU A 135 11.55 6.74 3.69
CA LEU A 135 10.40 7.30 2.97
C LEU A 135 10.13 6.56 1.66
N ILE A 136 11.16 6.28 0.88
CA ILE A 136 11.04 5.53 -0.38
C ILE A 136 10.48 4.13 -0.09
N ALA A 137 11.02 3.43 0.90
CA ALA A 137 10.56 2.11 1.30
C ALA A 137 9.09 2.12 1.75
N TYR A 138 8.66 3.15 2.48
CA TYR A 138 7.29 3.30 2.93
C TYR A 138 6.31 3.59 1.77
N ILE A 139 6.72 4.38 0.79
CA ILE A 139 5.95 4.59 -0.45
C ILE A 139 5.84 3.28 -1.23
N LEU A 140 6.94 2.55 -1.44
CA LEU A 140 6.94 1.27 -2.16
C LEU A 140 6.06 0.22 -1.47
N LEU A 141 6.11 0.14 -0.14
CA LEU A 141 5.24 -0.73 0.65
C LEU A 141 3.76 -0.35 0.46
N THR A 142 3.44 0.94 0.47
CA THR A 142 2.09 1.45 0.23
C THR A 142 1.57 1.05 -1.15
N VAL A 143 2.40 1.18 -2.19
CA VAL A 143 2.09 0.75 -3.56
C VAL A 143 1.89 -0.77 -3.63
N LEU A 144 2.74 -1.55 -2.98
CA LEU A 144 2.62 -3.00 -2.89
C LEU A 144 1.27 -3.41 -2.27
N PHE A 145 0.92 -2.85 -1.12
CA PHE A 145 -0.32 -3.14 -0.41
C PHE A 145 -1.56 -2.76 -1.24
N THR A 146 -1.52 -1.60 -1.88
CA THR A 146 -2.60 -1.15 -2.78
C THR A 146 -2.77 -2.10 -3.96
N THR A 147 -1.67 -2.56 -4.57
CA THR A 147 -1.70 -3.47 -5.72
C THR A 147 -2.29 -4.82 -5.36
N PHE A 148 -1.92 -5.37 -4.20
CA PHE A 148 -2.51 -6.60 -3.65
C PHE A 148 -4.01 -6.46 -3.40
N SER A 149 -4.40 -5.38 -2.74
CA SER A 149 -5.79 -5.16 -2.38
C SER A 149 -6.67 -4.92 -3.62
N LEU A 150 -6.13 -4.31 -4.69
CA LEU A 150 -6.83 -4.18 -5.97
C LEU A 150 -7.12 -5.55 -6.60
N LEU A 151 -6.17 -6.48 -6.55
CA LEU A 151 -6.36 -7.86 -7.03
C LEU A 151 -7.53 -8.53 -6.32
N ILE A 152 -7.56 -8.43 -4.99
CA ILE A 152 -8.63 -9.04 -4.19
C ILE A 152 -9.97 -8.36 -4.44
N SER A 153 -10.01 -7.03 -4.61
CA SER A 153 -11.21 -6.28 -4.96
C SER A 153 -11.82 -6.75 -6.29
N TYR A 154 -10.97 -7.15 -7.27
CA TYR A 154 -11.47 -7.68 -8.54
C TYR A 154 -12.10 -9.07 -8.40
N ILE A 155 -11.53 -9.94 -7.58
CA ILE A 155 -11.97 -11.34 -7.42
C ILE A 155 -13.19 -11.44 -6.48
N ALA A 156 -13.25 -10.62 -5.46
CA ALA A 156 -14.25 -10.71 -4.40
C ALA A 156 -15.69 -10.47 -4.90
N SER A 157 -16.64 -11.04 -4.18
CA SER A 157 -18.08 -10.94 -4.47
C SER A 157 -18.73 -9.66 -3.94
N ASN A 158 -18.25 -9.16 -2.80
CA ASN A 158 -18.77 -7.95 -2.18
C ASN A 158 -17.68 -7.19 -1.42
N GLN A 159 -17.99 -5.91 -1.06
CA GLN A 159 -17.03 -4.99 -0.47
C GLN A 159 -16.52 -5.46 0.91
N ALA A 160 -17.36 -6.06 1.73
CA ALA A 160 -16.95 -6.53 3.05
C ALA A 160 -15.95 -7.70 2.93
N VAL A 161 -16.25 -8.66 2.05
CA VAL A 161 -15.34 -9.78 1.76
C VAL A 161 -14.02 -9.27 1.19
N ALA A 162 -14.06 -8.33 0.24
CA ALA A 162 -12.85 -7.74 -0.33
C ALA A 162 -11.98 -7.07 0.75
N ALA A 163 -12.57 -6.26 1.62
CA ALA A 163 -11.85 -5.58 2.69
C ALA A 163 -11.22 -6.56 3.69
N VAL A 164 -12.01 -7.54 4.16
CA VAL A 164 -11.54 -8.52 5.14
C VAL A 164 -10.45 -9.41 4.55
N VAL A 165 -10.66 -9.97 3.36
CA VAL A 165 -9.67 -10.86 2.71
C VAL A 165 -8.40 -10.09 2.38
N SER A 166 -8.51 -8.86 1.84
CA SER A 166 -7.33 -8.01 1.59
C SER A 166 -6.55 -7.76 2.88
N PHE A 167 -7.24 -7.38 3.95
CA PHE A 167 -6.58 -7.12 5.23
C PHE A 167 -5.91 -8.38 5.77
N LEU A 168 -6.57 -9.55 5.74
CA LEU A 168 -5.98 -10.80 6.20
C LEU A 168 -4.74 -11.19 5.40
N VAL A 169 -4.76 -11.05 4.07
CA VAL A 169 -3.57 -11.33 3.24
C VAL A 169 -2.43 -10.39 3.58
N LEU A 170 -2.69 -9.07 3.71
CA LEU A 170 -1.66 -8.10 4.07
C LEU A 170 -1.13 -8.32 5.49
N LEU A 171 -2.01 -8.73 6.42
CA LEU A 171 -1.62 -9.09 7.78
C LEU A 171 -0.74 -10.34 7.79
N LEU A 172 -1.11 -11.38 7.04
CA LEU A 172 -0.28 -12.58 6.90
C LEU A 172 1.10 -12.25 6.32
N LEU A 173 1.17 -11.39 5.29
CA LEU A 173 2.44 -10.89 4.77
C LEU A 173 3.27 -10.17 5.84
N SER A 174 2.62 -9.44 6.74
CA SER A 174 3.29 -8.74 7.86
C SER A 174 3.78 -9.70 8.95
N LEU A 175 3.15 -10.85 9.09
CA LEU A 175 3.53 -11.88 10.07
C LEU A 175 4.56 -12.89 9.54
N VAL A 176 4.94 -12.82 8.27
CA VAL A 176 5.89 -13.76 7.64
C VAL A 176 7.22 -13.81 8.40
N ASP A 177 7.71 -12.69 8.92
CA ASP A 177 8.96 -12.66 9.69
C ASP A 177 8.88 -13.37 11.03
N TRP A 178 7.72 -13.33 11.68
CA TRP A 178 7.49 -14.09 12.92
C TRP A 178 7.56 -15.57 12.63
N ILE A 179 6.96 -16.02 11.54
CA ILE A 179 7.00 -17.43 11.09
C ILE A 179 8.44 -17.84 10.77
N LYS A 180 9.22 -16.97 10.09
CA LYS A 180 10.62 -17.20 9.77
C LYS A 180 11.45 -17.51 11.02
N ASN A 181 11.21 -16.78 12.13
CA ASN A 181 11.94 -16.98 13.38
C ASN A 181 11.56 -18.28 14.10
N MET A 182 10.40 -18.87 13.81
CA MET A 182 9.96 -20.14 14.38
C MET A 182 10.45 -21.36 13.57
N VAL A 183 10.85 -21.18 12.33
CA VAL A 183 11.28 -22.25 11.43
C VAL A 183 12.79 -22.46 11.54
N ASN A 184 13.21 -23.67 11.90
CA ASN A 184 14.63 -24.02 12.06
C ASN A 184 15.27 -24.60 10.77
N LEU A 185 14.48 -24.93 9.74
CA LEU A 185 14.98 -25.53 8.51
C LEU A 185 15.49 -24.46 7.54
N PRO A 186 16.79 -24.49 7.11
CA PRO A 186 17.39 -23.44 6.30
C PRO A 186 16.68 -23.22 4.96
N PHE A 187 16.18 -24.31 4.35
CA PHE A 187 15.47 -24.22 3.07
C PHE A 187 14.17 -23.39 3.17
N PHE A 188 13.34 -23.68 4.18
CA PHE A 188 12.10 -22.92 4.39
C PHE A 188 12.38 -21.47 4.82
N LYS A 189 13.45 -21.26 5.61
CA LYS A 189 13.86 -19.92 6.02
C LYS A 189 14.22 -19.05 4.82
N ASN A 190 14.91 -19.60 3.83
CA ASN A 190 15.26 -18.90 2.59
C ASN A 190 14.03 -18.60 1.74
N LEU A 191 13.08 -19.54 1.61
CA LEU A 191 11.82 -19.29 0.89
C LEU A 191 11.00 -18.19 1.55
N ILE A 192 10.88 -18.23 2.88
CA ILE A 192 10.15 -17.20 3.65
C ILE A 192 10.81 -15.83 3.49
N SER A 193 12.16 -15.76 3.50
CA SER A 193 12.87 -14.50 3.31
C SER A 193 12.66 -13.86 1.92
N MET A 194 12.40 -14.68 0.89
CA MET A 194 12.07 -14.16 -0.44
C MET A 194 10.70 -13.46 -0.52
N VAL A 195 9.77 -13.79 0.38
CA VAL A 195 8.42 -13.19 0.43
C VAL A 195 8.34 -12.06 1.45
N SER A 196 9.26 -12.03 2.41
CA SER A 196 9.27 -11.05 3.49
C SER A 196 9.69 -9.67 3.00
N TYR A 197 8.79 -8.69 3.09
CA TYR A 197 9.13 -7.30 2.81
C TYR A 197 9.86 -6.60 3.99
N SER A 198 9.74 -7.13 5.20
CA SER A 198 10.21 -6.46 6.43
C SER A 198 11.74 -6.41 6.49
N GLU A 199 12.46 -7.45 6.04
CA GLU A 199 13.92 -7.41 5.92
C GLU A 199 14.37 -6.30 4.98
N HIS A 200 13.74 -6.23 3.79
CA HIS A 200 14.04 -5.19 2.79
C HIS A 200 13.71 -3.79 3.30
N LEU A 201 12.58 -3.65 4.00
CA LEU A 201 12.19 -2.41 4.67
C LEU A 201 13.22 -2.00 5.74
N SER A 202 13.64 -2.95 6.59
CA SER A 202 14.64 -2.71 7.65
C SER A 202 15.99 -2.30 7.07
N ASN A 203 16.46 -2.94 5.99
CA ASN A 203 17.73 -2.61 5.35
C ASN A 203 17.72 -1.19 4.77
N LEU A 204 16.65 -0.80 4.07
CA LEU A 204 16.48 0.56 3.57
C LEU A 204 16.41 1.57 4.71
N SER A 205 15.73 1.24 5.81
CA SER A 205 15.62 2.13 6.99
C SER A 205 16.97 2.40 7.68
N LYS A 206 17.96 1.53 7.50
CA LYS A 206 19.33 1.74 7.99
C LYS A 206 20.18 2.64 7.10
N GLY A 207 19.63 3.12 5.99
CA GLY A 207 20.34 3.96 5.03
C GLY A 207 21.31 3.21 4.10
N LEU A 208 21.22 1.88 4.08
CA LEU A 208 21.96 1.07 3.13
C LEU A 208 21.28 1.15 1.76
N LEU A 209 22.03 1.57 0.75
CA LEU A 209 21.62 1.45 -0.67
C LEU A 209 21.58 -0.04 -1.04
N ASP A 210 20.59 -0.74 -0.54
CA ASP A 210 20.36 -2.14 -0.89
C ASP A 210 19.53 -2.18 -2.20
N LEU A 211 20.25 -2.30 -3.33
CA LEU A 211 19.62 -2.47 -4.64
C LEU A 211 18.71 -3.70 -4.67
N ASN A 212 19.03 -4.75 -3.91
CA ASN A 212 18.20 -5.95 -3.84
C ASN A 212 16.84 -5.64 -3.20
N ALA A 213 16.82 -4.79 -2.18
CA ALA A 213 15.57 -4.36 -1.54
C ALA A 213 14.69 -3.55 -2.50
N LEU A 214 15.26 -2.62 -3.27
CA LEU A 214 14.52 -1.87 -4.29
C LEU A 214 14.01 -2.78 -5.41
N LEU A 215 14.87 -3.67 -5.92
CA LEU A 215 14.48 -4.65 -6.94
C LEU A 215 13.38 -5.58 -6.46
N TYR A 216 13.41 -6.01 -5.20
CA TYR A 216 12.35 -6.81 -4.60
C TYR A 216 10.99 -6.12 -4.73
N PHE A 217 10.86 -4.88 -4.27
CA PHE A 217 9.59 -4.16 -4.35
C PHE A 217 9.14 -3.95 -5.81
N VAL A 218 10.04 -3.53 -6.69
CA VAL A 218 9.71 -3.27 -8.11
C VAL A 218 9.26 -4.56 -8.81
N LEU A 219 9.99 -5.67 -8.64
CA LEU A 219 9.64 -6.95 -9.23
C LEU A 219 8.33 -7.50 -8.67
N PHE A 220 8.14 -7.43 -7.36
CA PHE A 220 6.93 -7.95 -6.72
C PHE A 220 5.68 -7.16 -7.14
N ILE A 221 5.77 -5.82 -7.17
CA ILE A 221 4.71 -4.96 -7.71
C ILE A 221 4.47 -5.26 -9.19
N GLY A 222 5.52 -5.42 -10.00
CA GLY A 222 5.42 -5.75 -11.42
C GLY A 222 4.70 -7.06 -11.68
N VAL A 223 5.03 -8.11 -10.93
CA VAL A 223 4.34 -9.41 -11.01
C VAL A 223 2.87 -9.28 -10.63
N LEU A 224 2.56 -8.53 -9.56
CA LEU A 224 1.17 -8.30 -9.16
C LEU A 224 0.38 -7.51 -10.21
N ILE A 225 0.98 -6.51 -10.83
CA ILE A 225 0.36 -5.76 -11.94
C ILE A 225 0.05 -6.71 -13.09
N TYR A 226 1.00 -7.56 -13.47
CA TYR A 226 0.83 -8.55 -14.53
C TYR A 226 -0.33 -9.50 -14.22
N ILE A 227 -0.37 -10.07 -13.01
CA ILE A 227 -1.47 -10.95 -12.57
C ILE A 227 -2.82 -10.22 -12.60
N ASN A 228 -2.88 -8.98 -12.15
CA ASN A 228 -4.11 -8.19 -12.18
C ASN A 228 -4.63 -8.00 -13.61
N ILE A 229 -3.76 -7.66 -14.56
CA ILE A 229 -4.13 -7.43 -15.96
C ILE A 229 -4.61 -8.74 -16.58
N THR A 230 -3.88 -9.84 -16.43
CA THR A 230 -4.27 -11.14 -16.98
C THR A 230 -5.58 -11.67 -16.41
N LEU A 231 -5.87 -11.41 -15.13
CA LEU A 231 -7.16 -11.76 -14.53
C LEU A 231 -8.32 -10.93 -15.11
N ILE A 232 -8.10 -9.67 -15.45
CA ILE A 232 -9.13 -8.85 -16.11
C ILE A 232 -9.39 -9.37 -17.51
N GLU A 233 -8.34 -9.71 -18.27
CA GLU A 233 -8.44 -10.26 -19.62
C GLU A 233 -9.16 -11.62 -19.65
N SER A 234 -8.94 -12.48 -18.66
CA SER A 234 -9.50 -13.85 -18.61
C SER A 234 -11.00 -13.92 -18.30
N LYS A 235 -11.60 -12.86 -17.78
CA LYS A 235 -13.02 -12.80 -17.40
C LYS A 235 -13.89 -11.98 -18.36
N LYS A 236 -13.34 -11.61 -19.49
CA LYS A 236 -14.03 -10.93 -20.59
C LYS A 236 -14.59 -11.93 -21.57
#